data_a529b32403cd063009253baac9216002
#
_entry.id   a529b32403cd063009253baac9216002
#
_cell.length_a   1.000
_cell.length_b   1.000
_cell.length_c   1.000
_cell.angle_alpha   90.00
_cell.angle_beta   90.00
_cell.angle_gamma   90.00
#
_symmetry.space_group_name_H-M   'P 1'
#
loop_
_entity.id
_entity.type
_entity.pdbx_description
1 polymer ?
#
loop_
_entity_poly.entity_id
_entity_poly.type
_entity_poly.pdbx_seq_one_letter_code
_entity_poly.pdbx_strand_id
1 'polypeptide(L)'
;RPPRSTLFPYTTLFRSNAKKAIVVKFRKNDANGWEDGQTGNYTGTGYLNKKFVHPAFQNGPVHYPYPVIRMAEMYLNLAEILIELDALENTTGRLEEAKGLIDKIRVRAGIPTIDEAWKKANHPEKANTAEGLREIVRRERQIEFYLENQRFWDLRRWKDAGILGEKVWGMNIEGDTDETFFVPTELQNIRTFKQAQYLMPIPMTETNKVPHIVQNPGY
;
A
#
# COMPACT_ATOMS: atom_id res chain seq x y z
N ARG A 1 4.49 -18.47 6.57
CA ARG A 1 4.63 -17.14 7.19
C ARG A 1 4.19 -16.12 6.15
N PRO A 2 3.34 -15.14 6.49
CA PRO A 2 3.03 -14.07 5.56
C PRO A 2 4.32 -13.35 5.17
N PRO A 3 4.43 -12.81 3.94
CA PRO A 3 5.60 -12.07 3.53
C PRO A 3 5.86 -10.95 4.54
N ARG A 4 7.12 -10.72 4.86
CA ARG A 4 7.53 -9.59 5.71
C ARG A 4 7.13 -8.30 5.01
N SER A 5 5.88 -7.91 5.18
CA SER A 5 5.44 -6.59 4.75
C SER A 5 6.11 -5.55 5.64
N THR A 6 6.35 -4.38 5.10
CA THR A 6 6.81 -3.22 5.87
C THR A 6 5.76 -2.76 6.90
N LEU A 7 4.63 -3.42 6.96
CA LEU A 7 3.57 -3.31 7.94
C LEU A 7 3.76 -4.41 8.99
N PHE A 8 4.52 -4.13 10.01
CA PHE A 8 4.58 -4.99 11.20
C PHE A 8 3.48 -4.57 12.16
N PRO A 9 2.59 -5.52 12.54
CA PRO A 9 1.45 -5.14 13.35
C PRO A 9 1.79 -4.63 14.75
N TYR A 10 2.96 -4.90 15.34
CA TYR A 10 3.20 -4.44 16.72
C TYR A 10 4.64 -4.38 17.21
N THR A 11 5.63 -4.79 16.44
CA THR A 11 7.03 -4.62 16.85
C THR A 11 7.82 -3.87 15.80
N THR A 12 7.98 -2.59 15.97
CA THR A 12 8.95 -1.81 15.23
C THR A 12 10.18 -1.62 16.10
N LEU A 13 11.31 -2.19 15.67
CA LEU A 13 12.59 -1.95 16.32
C LEU A 13 13.07 -0.56 15.90
N PHE A 14 12.94 0.41 16.80
CA PHE A 14 13.61 1.69 16.67
C PHE A 14 15.02 1.56 17.28
N ARG A 15 16.04 1.93 16.51
CA ARG A 15 17.38 2.10 17.08
C ARG A 15 17.42 3.45 17.78
N SER A 16 17.52 3.45 19.11
CA SER A 16 17.90 4.64 19.86
C SER A 16 19.42 4.89 19.68
N ASN A 17 19.87 6.10 19.93
CA ASN A 17 21.30 6.45 19.97
C ASN A 17 22.10 5.61 20.96
N ALA A 18 21.45 4.90 21.87
CA ALA A 18 22.04 4.01 22.85
C ALA A 18 22.30 2.57 22.34
N LYS A 19 22.27 2.32 21.03
CA LYS A 19 22.46 1.01 20.39
C LYS A 19 21.48 -0.09 20.85
N LYS A 20 20.45 0.23 21.63
CA LYS A 20 19.45 -0.71 22.10
C LYS A 20 18.21 -0.65 21.21
N ALA A 21 17.78 -1.79 20.67
CA ALA A 21 16.53 -1.87 19.96
C ALA A 21 15.35 -1.66 20.92
N ILE A 22 14.47 -0.74 20.60
CA ILE A 22 13.23 -0.49 21.35
C ILE A 22 12.11 -1.26 20.67
N VAL A 23 11.43 -2.09 21.44
CA VAL A 23 10.19 -2.76 21.01
C VAL A 23 9.04 -1.81 21.30
N VAL A 24 8.38 -1.33 20.25
CA VAL A 24 7.20 -0.48 20.40
C VAL A 24 6.00 -1.39 20.60
N LYS A 25 5.21 -1.13 21.63
CA LYS A 25 4.04 -1.91 22.03
C LYS A 25 2.79 -1.06 21.89
N PHE A 26 1.71 -1.62 21.31
CA PHE A 26 0.49 -0.89 20.92
C PHE A 26 -0.80 -1.45 21.48
N ARG A 27 -0.77 -2.48 22.31
CA ARG A 27 -1.98 -2.95 22.97
C ARG A 27 -2.51 -1.87 23.92
N LYS A 28 -3.75 -1.93 24.26
CA LYS A 28 -4.32 -1.05 25.29
C LYS A 28 -3.42 -1.07 26.53
N ASN A 29 -3.16 0.10 27.07
CA ASN A 29 -2.28 0.31 28.23
C ASN A 29 -0.77 0.07 28.01
N ASP A 30 -0.34 -0.32 26.80
CA ASP A 30 1.07 -0.29 26.45
C ASP A 30 1.53 1.17 26.21
N ALA A 31 2.84 1.41 26.26
CA ALA A 31 3.44 2.75 26.18
C ALA A 31 3.06 3.57 24.93
N ASN A 32 2.65 2.91 23.84
CA ASN A 32 2.24 3.53 22.58
C ASN A 32 0.84 3.08 22.14
N GLY A 33 0.10 2.41 23.03
CA GLY A 33 -1.24 1.92 22.78
C GLY A 33 -2.33 2.96 23.07
N TRP A 34 -3.56 2.56 22.84
CA TRP A 34 -4.73 3.34 23.19
C TRP A 34 -4.97 3.27 24.70
N GLU A 35 -5.22 4.43 25.31
CA GLU A 35 -5.67 4.56 26.70
C GLU A 35 -6.93 5.40 26.77
N ASP A 36 -7.79 5.10 27.74
CA ASP A 36 -9.00 5.87 28.02
C ASP A 36 -8.63 7.34 28.31
N GLY A 37 -9.19 8.26 27.52
CA GLY A 37 -8.98 9.69 27.66
C GLY A 37 -7.75 10.28 26.95
N GLN A 38 -6.90 9.46 26.35
CA GLN A 38 -5.81 9.95 25.49
C GLN A 38 -6.26 10.00 24.03
N THR A 39 -6.30 11.19 23.46
CA THR A 39 -6.56 11.40 22.04
C THR A 39 -5.28 11.79 21.32
N GLY A 40 -4.91 11.07 20.26
CA GLY A 40 -3.88 11.48 19.32
C GLY A 40 -2.53 10.76 19.40
N ASN A 41 -2.25 9.98 20.43
CA ASN A 41 -0.95 9.29 20.58
C ASN A 41 -0.95 7.80 20.21
N TYR A 42 -2.00 7.32 19.58
CA TYR A 42 -2.14 5.93 19.15
C TYR A 42 -2.59 5.83 17.70
N THR A 43 -2.46 4.65 17.09
CA THR A 43 -2.95 4.41 15.74
C THR A 43 -4.36 3.81 15.81
N GLY A 44 -5.32 4.41 15.10
CA GLY A 44 -6.69 3.91 15.03
C GLY A 44 -6.84 2.54 14.33
N THR A 45 -5.78 2.06 13.69
CA THR A 45 -5.78 0.78 12.97
C THR A 45 -5.02 -0.33 13.71
N GLY A 46 -4.29 0.00 14.78
CA GLY A 46 -3.35 -0.93 15.41
C GLY A 46 -2.07 -1.22 14.59
N TYR A 47 -1.90 -0.56 13.43
CA TYR A 47 -0.70 -0.67 12.60
C TYR A 47 0.15 0.58 12.69
N LEU A 48 1.48 0.41 12.68
CA LEU A 48 2.42 1.52 12.59
C LEU A 48 3.08 1.59 11.23
N ASN A 49 3.29 2.83 10.79
CA ASN A 49 4.11 3.12 9.65
C ASN A 49 5.58 3.28 10.05
N LYS A 50 6.48 2.57 9.35
CA LYS A 50 7.93 2.73 9.45
C LYS A 50 8.55 3.39 8.24
N LYS A 51 7.83 3.43 7.13
CA LYS A 51 8.32 4.03 5.89
C LYS A 51 8.45 5.55 6.06
N PHE A 52 9.51 6.13 5.54
CA PHE A 52 9.85 7.55 5.68
C PHE A 52 10.12 8.03 7.11
N VAL A 53 10.33 7.13 8.05
CA VAL A 53 10.76 7.48 9.40
C VAL A 53 12.29 7.41 9.47
N HIS A 54 12.94 8.56 9.52
CA HIS A 54 14.38 8.64 9.64
C HIS A 54 14.83 8.29 11.08
N PRO A 55 15.86 7.44 11.27
CA PRO A 55 16.30 7.01 12.61
C PRO A 55 16.69 8.17 13.54
N ALA A 56 17.17 9.28 13.01
CA ALA A 56 17.58 10.44 13.79
C ALA A 56 16.42 11.38 14.15
N PHE A 57 15.18 11.10 13.71
CA PHE A 57 14.01 11.94 13.98
C PHE A 57 13.70 12.09 15.47
N GLN A 58 14.14 11.14 16.31
CA GLN A 58 13.97 11.20 17.76
C GLN A 58 14.61 12.45 18.41
N ASN A 59 15.58 13.06 17.76
CA ASN A 59 16.29 14.23 18.25
C ASN A 59 15.83 15.55 17.63
N GLY A 60 14.69 15.53 16.92
CA GLY A 60 14.12 16.68 16.24
C GLY A 60 14.03 16.52 14.73
N PRO A 61 13.58 17.56 14.01
CA PRO A 61 13.42 17.51 12.56
C PRO A 61 14.72 17.17 11.84
N VAL A 62 14.65 16.22 10.91
CA VAL A 62 15.79 15.79 10.09
C VAL A 62 15.48 16.06 8.64
N HIS A 63 16.38 16.79 7.98
CA HIS A 63 16.33 16.96 6.54
C HIS A 63 16.94 15.73 5.85
N TYR A 64 16.17 15.07 5.01
CA TYR A 64 16.66 13.98 4.15
C TYR A 64 16.02 14.10 2.75
N PRO A 65 16.72 13.64 1.70
CA PRO A 65 16.15 13.68 0.35
C PRO A 65 14.92 12.80 0.27
N TYR A 66 13.79 13.37 -0.17
CA TYR A 66 12.59 12.61 -0.46
C TYR A 66 12.61 12.18 -1.93
N PRO A 67 12.57 10.87 -2.23
CA PRO A 67 12.56 10.40 -3.61
C PRO A 67 11.18 10.66 -4.24
N VAL A 68 11.13 11.49 -5.27
CA VAL A 68 9.91 11.77 -6.03
C VAL A 68 9.61 10.63 -7.01
N ILE A 69 10.65 10.13 -7.67
CA ILE A 69 10.58 9.00 -8.60
C ILE A 69 11.66 7.98 -8.20
N ARG A 70 11.29 6.70 -8.20
CA ARG A 70 12.20 5.61 -7.83
C ARG A 70 12.28 4.56 -8.94
N MET A 71 13.42 3.89 -9.03
CA MET A 71 13.62 2.81 -10.01
C MET A 71 12.57 1.68 -9.87
N ALA A 72 12.04 1.46 -8.67
CA ALA A 72 10.95 0.52 -8.45
C ALA A 72 9.70 0.85 -9.28
N GLU A 73 9.42 2.14 -9.48
CA GLU A 73 8.31 2.59 -10.32
C GLU A 73 8.55 2.22 -11.78
N MET A 74 9.76 2.44 -12.30
CA MET A 74 10.11 2.05 -13.66
C MET A 74 9.99 0.54 -13.88
N TYR A 75 10.46 -0.28 -12.93
CA TYR A 75 10.34 -1.72 -13.02
C TYR A 75 8.89 -2.20 -13.01
N LEU A 76 8.07 -1.68 -12.12
CA LEU A 76 6.66 -2.10 -12.02
C LEU A 76 5.80 -1.54 -13.16
N ASN A 77 6.12 -0.34 -13.67
CA ASN A 77 5.46 0.18 -14.86
C ASN A 77 5.77 -0.68 -16.09
N LEU A 78 7.05 -1.03 -16.31
CA LEU A 78 7.43 -1.88 -17.43
C LEU A 78 6.84 -3.29 -17.28
N ALA A 79 6.87 -3.86 -16.09
CA ALA A 79 6.26 -5.17 -15.84
C ALA A 79 4.76 -5.19 -16.17
N GLU A 80 4.02 -4.16 -15.74
CA GLU A 80 2.60 -4.01 -16.06
C GLU A 80 2.37 -3.89 -17.58
N ILE A 81 3.16 -3.07 -18.25
CA ILE A 81 3.08 -2.90 -19.72
C ILE A 81 3.30 -4.25 -20.44
N LEU A 82 4.33 -5.00 -20.06
CA LEU A 82 4.63 -6.29 -20.67
C LEU A 82 3.50 -7.31 -20.49
N ILE A 83 2.91 -7.36 -19.30
CA ILE A 83 1.76 -8.21 -18.99
C ILE A 83 0.54 -7.81 -19.85
N GLU A 84 0.25 -6.52 -19.95
CA GLU A 84 -0.89 -6.05 -20.74
C GLU A 84 -0.69 -6.27 -22.24
N LEU A 85 0.52 -6.10 -22.75
CA LEU A 85 0.85 -6.40 -24.15
C LEU A 85 0.67 -7.89 -24.46
N ASP A 86 1.15 -8.79 -23.61
CA ASP A 86 0.93 -10.22 -23.80
C ASP A 86 -0.53 -10.62 -23.74
N ALA A 87 -1.31 -9.98 -22.86
CA ALA A 87 -2.76 -10.18 -22.80
C ALA A 87 -3.48 -9.71 -24.08
N LEU A 88 -3.07 -8.57 -24.65
CA LEU A 88 -3.65 -8.01 -25.87
C LEU A 88 -3.27 -8.83 -27.11
N GLU A 89 -2.03 -9.28 -27.21
CA GLU A 89 -1.53 -10.08 -28.34
C GLU A 89 -1.84 -11.56 -28.19
N ASN A 90 -2.42 -11.97 -27.06
CA ASN A 90 -2.71 -13.36 -26.72
C ASN A 90 -1.45 -14.26 -26.79
N THR A 91 -0.35 -13.74 -26.25
CA THR A 91 0.96 -14.41 -26.18
C THR A 91 1.38 -14.61 -24.72
N THR A 92 2.56 -15.21 -24.51
CA THR A 92 3.16 -15.37 -23.17
C THR A 92 4.66 -15.05 -23.19
N GLY A 93 5.17 -14.52 -24.29
CA GLY A 93 6.60 -14.35 -24.50
C GLY A 93 7.27 -13.33 -23.56
N ARG A 94 6.49 -12.36 -23.04
CA ARG A 94 7.00 -11.29 -22.18
C ARG A 94 6.75 -11.53 -20.68
N LEU A 95 6.00 -12.57 -20.33
CA LEU A 95 5.63 -12.80 -18.91
C LEU A 95 6.84 -13.10 -18.04
N GLU A 96 7.84 -13.82 -18.56
CA GLU A 96 9.07 -14.09 -17.82
C GLU A 96 9.89 -12.83 -17.55
N GLU A 97 9.98 -11.92 -18.52
CA GLU A 97 10.62 -10.61 -18.32
C GLU A 97 9.88 -9.79 -17.27
N ALA A 98 8.55 -9.78 -17.35
CA ALA A 98 7.70 -9.08 -16.36
C ALA A 98 7.92 -9.62 -14.95
N LYS A 99 7.97 -10.96 -14.76
CA LYS A 99 8.30 -11.59 -13.48
C LYS A 99 9.69 -11.16 -12.99
N GLY A 100 10.69 -11.18 -13.86
CA GLY A 100 12.05 -10.78 -13.53
C GLY A 100 12.15 -9.32 -13.04
N LEU A 101 11.33 -8.43 -13.58
CA LEU A 101 11.26 -7.03 -13.13
C LEU A 101 10.64 -6.90 -11.74
N ILE A 102 9.56 -7.63 -11.46
CA ILE A 102 8.93 -7.68 -10.14
C ILE A 102 9.88 -8.30 -9.12
N ASP A 103 10.58 -9.36 -9.50
CA ASP A 103 11.51 -10.09 -8.63
C ASP A 103 12.70 -9.24 -8.20
N LYS A 104 13.15 -8.27 -9.00
CA LYS A 104 14.16 -7.28 -8.55
C LYS A 104 13.72 -6.54 -7.28
N ILE A 105 12.45 -6.24 -7.16
CA ILE A 105 11.89 -5.56 -5.98
C ILE A 105 11.75 -6.55 -4.83
N ARG A 106 11.24 -7.74 -5.10
CA ARG A 106 11.03 -8.79 -4.11
C ARG A 106 12.35 -9.23 -3.46
N VAL A 107 13.39 -9.48 -4.27
CA VAL A 107 14.72 -9.84 -3.80
C VAL A 107 15.34 -8.72 -2.95
N ARG A 108 15.24 -7.46 -3.40
CA ARG A 108 15.66 -6.31 -2.59
C ARG A 108 14.95 -6.26 -1.24
N ALA A 109 13.66 -6.60 -1.20
CA ALA A 109 12.86 -6.63 0.02
C ALA A 109 13.15 -7.87 0.90
N GLY A 110 13.98 -8.81 0.44
CA GLY A 110 14.31 -10.04 1.15
C GLY A 110 13.18 -11.05 1.19
N ILE A 111 12.31 -11.05 0.18
CA ILE A 111 11.20 -12.01 0.03
C ILE A 111 11.43 -12.89 -1.21
N PRO A 112 10.87 -14.11 -1.23
CA PRO A 112 11.03 -15.04 -2.35
C PRO A 112 10.57 -14.44 -3.68
N THR A 113 11.14 -14.93 -4.78
CA THR A 113 10.68 -14.64 -6.14
C THR A 113 9.22 -15.04 -6.33
N ILE A 114 8.61 -14.57 -7.42
CA ILE A 114 7.22 -14.95 -7.74
C ILE A 114 7.11 -16.47 -7.84
N ASP A 115 7.97 -17.11 -8.64
CA ASP A 115 7.90 -18.54 -8.83
C ASP A 115 8.09 -19.36 -7.54
N GLU A 116 9.01 -18.94 -6.67
CA GLU A 116 9.22 -19.58 -5.37
C GLU A 116 8.03 -19.41 -4.43
N ALA A 117 7.45 -18.19 -4.39
CA ALA A 117 6.33 -17.88 -3.53
C ALA A 117 5.04 -18.59 -3.98
N TRP A 118 4.79 -18.61 -5.29
CA TRP A 118 3.55 -19.13 -5.84
C TRP A 118 3.52 -20.64 -5.98
N LYS A 119 4.66 -21.34 -6.00
CA LYS A 119 4.72 -22.82 -5.92
C LYS A 119 3.93 -23.39 -4.75
N LYS A 120 3.81 -22.64 -3.66
CA LYS A 120 3.11 -23.05 -2.42
C LYS A 120 1.78 -22.34 -2.21
N ALA A 121 1.34 -21.56 -3.17
CA ALA A 121 0.07 -20.84 -3.09
C ALA A 121 -1.11 -21.76 -3.48
N ASN A 122 -2.32 -21.36 -3.08
CA ASN A 122 -3.54 -22.09 -3.46
C ASN A 122 -3.83 -22.04 -4.97
N HIS A 123 -3.26 -21.06 -5.67
CA HIS A 123 -3.43 -20.82 -7.10
C HIS A 123 -2.08 -20.59 -7.77
N PRO A 124 -1.22 -21.62 -7.88
CA PRO A 124 0.14 -21.48 -8.44
C PRO A 124 0.13 -21.09 -9.92
N GLU A 125 -0.93 -21.40 -10.65
CA GLU A 125 -1.13 -21.08 -12.07
C GLU A 125 -1.13 -19.55 -12.33
N LYS A 126 -1.51 -18.72 -11.35
CA LYS A 126 -1.52 -17.27 -11.49
C LYS A 126 -0.16 -16.68 -11.85
N ALA A 127 0.92 -17.32 -11.44
CA ALA A 127 2.27 -16.89 -11.78
C ALA A 127 2.62 -17.04 -13.27
N ASN A 128 1.83 -17.79 -14.03
CA ASN A 128 2.12 -18.15 -15.42
C ASN A 128 1.07 -17.64 -16.42
N THR A 129 0.13 -16.83 -15.99
CA THR A 129 -0.90 -16.25 -16.86
C THR A 129 -0.86 -14.73 -16.79
N ALA A 130 -1.18 -14.05 -17.88
CA ALA A 130 -1.25 -12.60 -17.93
C ALA A 130 -2.25 -12.03 -16.90
N GLU A 131 -3.41 -12.69 -16.76
CA GLU A 131 -4.42 -12.30 -15.79
C GLU A 131 -3.90 -12.42 -14.34
N GLY A 132 -3.30 -13.53 -14.00
CA GLY A 132 -2.73 -13.75 -12.68
C GLY A 132 -1.57 -12.82 -12.36
N LEU A 133 -0.66 -12.59 -13.33
CA LEU A 133 0.43 -11.63 -13.16
C LEU A 133 -0.06 -10.19 -13.07
N ARG A 134 -1.18 -9.83 -13.73
CA ARG A 134 -1.84 -8.53 -13.56
C ARG A 134 -2.27 -8.33 -12.10
N GLU A 135 -2.89 -9.32 -11.48
CA GLU A 135 -3.24 -9.24 -10.05
C GLU A 135 -1.98 -9.11 -9.17
N ILE A 136 -0.95 -9.89 -9.49
CA ILE A 136 0.32 -9.89 -8.75
C ILE A 136 1.00 -8.52 -8.84
N VAL A 137 1.18 -7.95 -10.04
CA VAL A 137 1.86 -6.66 -10.21
C VAL A 137 1.08 -5.53 -9.54
N ARG A 138 -0.25 -5.53 -9.62
CA ARG A 138 -1.11 -4.55 -8.92
C ARG A 138 -0.94 -4.64 -7.40
N ARG A 139 -0.81 -5.86 -6.88
CA ARG A 139 -0.56 -6.09 -5.45
C ARG A 139 0.84 -5.65 -5.03
N GLU A 140 1.86 -5.96 -5.82
CA GLU A 140 3.24 -5.51 -5.57
C GLU A 140 3.33 -3.98 -5.61
N ARG A 141 2.67 -3.30 -6.55
CA ARG A 141 2.57 -1.84 -6.59
C ARG A 141 1.93 -1.28 -5.31
N GLN A 142 0.84 -1.86 -4.85
CA GLN A 142 0.18 -1.42 -3.62
C GLN A 142 1.11 -1.52 -2.39
N ILE A 143 1.90 -2.57 -2.30
CA ILE A 143 2.83 -2.80 -1.19
C ILE A 143 4.05 -1.90 -1.31
N GLU A 144 4.67 -1.85 -2.48
CA GLU A 144 5.90 -1.10 -2.72
C GLU A 144 5.70 0.40 -2.61
N PHE A 145 4.56 0.93 -3.11
CA PHE A 145 4.27 2.37 -3.11
C PHE A 145 3.37 2.81 -1.96
N TYR A 146 3.30 2.01 -0.89
CA TYR A 146 2.62 2.44 0.33
C TYR A 146 3.15 3.79 0.81
N LEU A 147 2.26 4.76 1.07
CA LEU A 147 2.54 6.17 1.40
C LEU A 147 3.27 6.99 0.32
N GLU A 148 3.34 6.51 -0.92
CA GLU A 148 3.90 7.28 -2.04
C GLU A 148 2.84 7.86 -2.98
N ASN A 149 1.59 7.84 -2.59
CA ASN A 149 0.45 8.41 -3.32
C ASN A 149 0.09 7.71 -4.65
N GLN A 150 0.83 6.69 -5.07
CA GLN A 150 0.59 5.97 -6.33
C GLN A 150 -0.77 5.26 -6.35
N ARG A 151 -1.21 4.69 -5.22
CA ARG A 151 -2.47 3.93 -5.12
C ARG A 151 -3.69 4.72 -5.57
N PHE A 152 -3.73 6.02 -5.27
CA PHE A 152 -4.81 6.91 -5.67
C PHE A 152 -4.98 6.96 -7.20
N TRP A 153 -3.87 7.05 -7.93
CA TRP A 153 -3.86 7.11 -9.39
C TRP A 153 -4.04 5.73 -10.02
N ASP A 154 -3.40 4.71 -9.47
CA ASP A 154 -3.52 3.34 -9.92
C ASP A 154 -4.97 2.86 -9.93
N LEU A 155 -5.69 3.05 -8.83
CA LEU A 155 -7.10 2.66 -8.74
C LEU A 155 -7.99 3.38 -9.78
N ARG A 156 -7.68 4.63 -10.09
CA ARG A 156 -8.43 5.39 -11.11
C ARG A 156 -8.13 4.91 -12.52
N ARG A 157 -6.87 4.74 -12.88
CA ARG A 157 -6.49 4.28 -14.23
C ARG A 157 -6.93 2.85 -14.50
N TRP A 158 -6.95 1.99 -13.48
CA TRP A 158 -7.49 0.63 -13.58
C TRP A 158 -9.01 0.58 -13.55
N LYS A 159 -9.68 1.68 -13.22
CA LYS A 159 -11.13 1.76 -12.97
C LYS A 159 -11.60 0.83 -11.84
N ASP A 160 -10.75 0.63 -10.85
CA ASP A 160 -10.95 -0.26 -9.69
C ASP A 160 -11.15 0.52 -8.38
N ALA A 161 -11.48 1.82 -8.49
CA ALA A 161 -11.59 2.68 -7.31
C ALA A 161 -12.85 2.40 -6.46
N GLY A 162 -13.76 1.56 -6.93
CA GLY A 162 -14.90 1.06 -6.14
C GLY A 162 -14.48 0.42 -4.81
N ILE A 163 -13.30 -0.23 -4.78
CA ILE A 163 -12.70 -0.83 -3.57
C ILE A 163 -12.52 0.19 -2.43
N LEU A 164 -12.47 1.49 -2.73
CA LEU A 164 -12.39 2.53 -1.70
C LEU A 164 -13.66 2.65 -0.87
N GLY A 165 -14.79 2.15 -1.37
CA GLY A 165 -16.06 2.07 -0.62
C GLY A 165 -16.18 0.84 0.26
N GLU A 166 -15.24 -0.11 0.18
CA GLU A 166 -15.28 -1.32 0.99
C GLU A 166 -14.89 -1.07 2.44
N LYS A 167 -15.24 -2.03 3.29
CA LYS A 167 -14.92 -2.02 4.71
C LYS A 167 -13.42 -1.97 4.95
N VAL A 168 -13.01 -1.21 5.95
CA VAL A 168 -11.62 -1.11 6.38
C VAL A 168 -11.44 -1.96 7.63
N TRP A 169 -10.40 -2.77 7.64
CA TRP A 169 -10.07 -3.64 8.76
C TRP A 169 -8.79 -3.19 9.43
N GLY A 170 -8.77 -3.27 10.75
CA GLY A 170 -7.61 -3.05 11.59
C GLY A 170 -7.51 -4.12 12.66
N MET A 171 -6.64 -3.90 13.63
CA MET A 171 -6.58 -4.68 14.86
C MET A 171 -7.52 -4.09 15.90
N ASN A 172 -7.92 -4.90 16.87
CA ASN A 172 -8.68 -4.40 18.01
C ASN A 172 -7.77 -3.59 18.94
N ILE A 173 -7.78 -2.28 18.79
CA ILE A 173 -6.95 -1.36 19.60
C ILE A 173 -7.32 -1.32 21.08
N GLU A 174 -8.49 -1.82 21.44
CA GLU A 174 -8.96 -1.92 22.83
C GLU A 174 -8.48 -3.22 23.53
N GLY A 175 -7.83 -4.11 22.77
CA GLY A 175 -7.23 -5.33 23.30
C GLY A 175 -5.99 -5.05 24.14
N ASP A 176 -5.90 -5.64 25.33
CA ASP A 176 -4.80 -5.52 26.27
C ASP A 176 -3.83 -6.70 26.26
N THR A 177 -4.23 -7.81 25.64
CA THR A 177 -3.41 -9.02 25.43
C THR A 177 -3.19 -9.28 23.93
N ASP A 178 -2.26 -10.18 23.60
CA ASP A 178 -2.02 -10.55 22.19
C ASP A 178 -3.28 -11.22 21.60
N GLU A 179 -3.98 -12.02 22.34
CA GLU A 179 -5.19 -12.73 21.91
C GLU A 179 -6.35 -11.78 21.65
N THR A 180 -6.47 -10.70 22.40
CA THR A 180 -7.53 -9.72 22.24
C THR A 180 -7.17 -8.63 21.25
N PHE A 181 -5.89 -8.25 21.13
CA PHE A 181 -5.42 -7.22 20.20
C PHE A 181 -5.37 -7.70 18.75
N PHE A 182 -4.88 -8.94 18.48
CA PHE A 182 -4.75 -9.46 17.11
C PHE A 182 -6.06 -9.97 16.51
N VAL A 183 -7.19 -9.46 16.97
CA VAL A 183 -8.51 -9.73 16.40
C VAL A 183 -8.78 -8.72 15.28
N PRO A 184 -8.98 -9.17 14.01
CA PRO A 184 -9.39 -8.28 12.94
C PRO A 184 -10.71 -7.60 13.28
N THR A 185 -10.71 -6.28 13.32
CA THR A 185 -11.87 -5.47 13.71
C THR A 185 -12.19 -4.50 12.58
N GLU A 186 -13.48 -4.43 12.24
CA GLU A 186 -13.96 -3.46 11.26
C GLU A 186 -13.84 -2.04 11.84
N LEU A 187 -13.14 -1.18 11.12
CA LEU A 187 -13.00 0.22 11.52
C LEU A 187 -14.21 1.02 11.07
N GLN A 188 -14.73 1.85 11.97
CA GLN A 188 -15.81 2.79 11.65
C GLN A 188 -15.27 3.91 10.75
N ASN A 189 -15.09 3.61 9.48
CA ASN A 189 -14.67 4.58 8.49
C ASN A 189 -15.60 4.53 7.29
N ILE A 190 -16.50 5.49 7.20
CA ILE A 190 -17.44 5.61 6.09
C ILE A 190 -16.71 6.29 4.95
N ARG A 191 -16.08 5.48 4.09
CA ARG A 191 -15.57 5.96 2.82
C ARG A 191 -16.60 5.68 1.74
N THR A 192 -16.83 6.65 0.90
CA THR A 192 -17.70 6.49 -0.27
C THR A 192 -16.92 6.83 -1.53
N PHE A 193 -17.15 6.08 -2.58
CA PHE A 193 -16.61 6.38 -3.90
C PHE A 193 -17.76 6.45 -4.90
N LYS A 194 -17.88 7.59 -5.58
CA LYS A 194 -18.88 7.82 -6.63
C LYS A 194 -18.22 7.73 -8.01
N GLN A 195 -18.97 7.28 -9.01
CA GLN A 195 -18.48 7.16 -10.39
C GLN A 195 -17.88 8.46 -10.93
N ALA A 196 -18.46 9.61 -10.60
CA ALA A 196 -17.91 10.91 -10.97
C ALA A 196 -16.46 11.10 -10.49
N GLN A 197 -16.08 10.52 -9.35
CA GLN A 197 -14.76 10.69 -8.74
C GLN A 197 -13.61 9.99 -9.49
N TYR A 198 -13.88 9.26 -10.57
CA TYR A 198 -12.83 8.86 -11.51
C TYR A 198 -12.19 10.05 -12.24
N LEU A 199 -12.95 11.11 -12.42
CA LEU A 199 -12.48 12.37 -12.95
C LEU A 199 -12.39 13.41 -11.84
N MET A 200 -11.62 14.46 -12.07
CA MET A 200 -11.60 15.61 -11.18
C MET A 200 -12.63 16.64 -11.65
N PRO A 201 -13.35 17.33 -10.75
CA PRO A 201 -14.20 18.43 -11.17
C PRO A 201 -13.34 19.56 -11.74
N ILE A 202 -13.83 20.18 -12.80
CA ILE A 202 -13.23 21.42 -13.29
C ILE A 202 -13.62 22.53 -12.30
N PRO A 203 -12.67 23.33 -11.81
CA PRO A 203 -12.99 24.42 -10.87
C PRO A 203 -14.05 25.35 -11.44
N MET A 204 -15.05 25.71 -10.64
CA MET A 204 -16.15 26.59 -11.06
C MET A 204 -15.63 27.93 -11.56
N THR A 205 -14.51 28.42 -11.02
CA THR A 205 -13.85 29.63 -11.50
C THR A 205 -13.43 29.54 -12.96
N GLU A 206 -13.09 28.35 -13.46
CA GLU A 206 -12.68 28.15 -14.85
C GLU A 206 -13.89 27.96 -15.78
N THR A 207 -14.89 27.22 -15.34
CA THR A 207 -16.14 27.05 -16.11
C THR A 207 -16.89 28.39 -16.28
N ASN A 208 -16.80 29.28 -15.28
CA ASN A 208 -17.40 30.62 -15.35
C ASN A 208 -16.65 31.57 -16.29
N LYS A 209 -15.34 31.40 -16.46
CA LYS A 209 -14.53 32.24 -17.36
C LYS A 209 -14.67 31.85 -18.83
N VAL A 210 -14.88 30.55 -19.07
CA VAL A 210 -14.89 30.01 -20.45
C VAL A 210 -16.20 29.27 -20.68
N PRO A 211 -17.17 29.91 -21.35
CA PRO A 211 -18.54 29.39 -21.54
C PRO A 211 -18.63 28.04 -22.26
N HIS A 212 -17.58 27.64 -22.97
CA HIS A 212 -17.55 26.39 -23.74
C HIS A 212 -17.01 25.20 -22.94
N ILE A 213 -16.51 25.44 -21.72
CA ILE A 213 -16.06 24.35 -20.85
C ILE A 213 -17.26 23.68 -20.21
N VAL A 214 -17.47 22.42 -20.57
CA VAL A 214 -18.50 21.57 -19.96
C VAL A 214 -17.89 20.82 -18.78
N GLN A 215 -18.57 20.84 -17.67
CA GLN A 215 -18.16 20.12 -16.47
C GLN A 215 -18.11 18.60 -16.70
N ASN A 216 -17.20 17.91 -16.02
CA ASN A 216 -17.14 16.46 -16.04
C ASN A 216 -18.46 15.85 -15.54
N PRO A 217 -18.89 14.70 -16.10
CA PRO A 217 -20.16 14.08 -15.73
C PRO A 217 -20.29 13.78 -14.24
N GLY A 218 -21.40 14.19 -13.64
CA GLY A 218 -21.71 13.91 -12.24
C GLY A 218 -21.27 14.99 -11.23
N TYR A 219 -20.78 16.14 -11.73
CA TYR A 219 -20.49 17.33 -10.94
C TYR A 219 -21.40 18.49 -11.27
#